data_3dd0cf30627615c404294ee8707a2715
#
_entry.id   3dd0cf30627615c404294ee8707a2715
#
_cell.length_a   1.000
_cell.length_b   1.000
_cell.length_c   1.000
_cell.angle_alpha   90.00
_cell.angle_beta   90.00
_cell.angle_gamma   90.00
#
_symmetry.space_group_name_H-M   'P 1'
#
loop_
_entity.id
_entity.type
_entity.pdbx_description
1 polymer ?
#
loop_
_entity_poly.entity_id
_entity_poly.type
_entity_poly.pdbx_seq_one_letter_code
_entity_poly.pdbx_strand_id
1 'polypeptide(L)'
;MAMSRAPSARLIAWRLLCRGVPAFLLLWAGIAKVSDRQEAILAVGAYDVLPLGMVEAVATLLPWAEIAMGVLLILGLFTRFAGTSTAALVAVFIAAMGQAKARGLAIDCGCFGGGGPGQGVSWWDIVRDVPVLLAGLYLAARPRGPLQLDNYFESEGDHGGRVGSEAGHETAAATAGEG
;
A
#
# COMPACT_ATOMS: atom_id res chain seq x y z
N MET A 1 4.53 15.01 33.45
CA MET A 1 4.94 13.62 33.18
C MET A 1 3.77 12.89 32.53
N ALA A 2 3.71 12.81 31.21
CA ALA A 2 2.70 12.02 30.49
C ALA A 2 3.17 10.57 30.47
N MET A 3 2.54 9.71 31.26
CA MET A 3 2.75 8.28 31.22
C MET A 3 2.30 7.77 29.85
N SER A 4 3.27 7.50 28.97
CA SER A 4 3.07 6.80 27.69
C SER A 4 2.51 5.41 28.00
N ARG A 5 1.19 5.25 27.90
CA ARG A 5 0.54 3.93 27.99
C ARG A 5 1.08 3.08 26.82
N ALA A 6 1.79 2.03 27.14
CA ALA A 6 2.16 1.02 26.15
C ALA A 6 0.91 0.57 25.36
N PRO A 7 0.98 0.49 24.03
CA PRO A 7 -0.16 0.07 23.24
C PRO A 7 -0.60 -1.32 23.65
N SER A 8 -1.91 -1.51 23.88
CA SER A 8 -2.44 -2.83 24.26
C SER A 8 -2.13 -3.84 23.14
N ALA A 9 -1.86 -5.11 23.54
CA ALA A 9 -1.56 -6.18 22.58
C ALA A 9 -2.60 -6.30 21.46
N ARG A 10 -3.87 -5.96 21.74
CA ARG A 10 -4.95 -5.92 20.75
C ARG A 10 -4.73 -4.85 19.67
N LEU A 11 -4.23 -3.66 20.04
CA LEU A 11 -3.94 -2.60 19.07
C LEU A 11 -2.74 -2.95 18.19
N ILE A 12 -1.74 -3.65 18.74
CA ILE A 12 -0.60 -4.16 17.96
C ILE A 12 -1.07 -5.20 16.97
N ALA A 13 -1.85 -6.19 17.42
CA ALA A 13 -2.40 -7.23 16.56
C ALA A 13 -3.28 -6.66 15.44
N TRP A 14 -4.15 -5.69 15.76
CA TRP A 14 -5.00 -5.02 14.77
C TRP A 14 -4.17 -4.30 13.69
N ARG A 15 -3.13 -3.57 14.08
CA ARG A 15 -2.24 -2.90 13.13
C ARG A 15 -1.47 -3.86 12.24
N LEU A 16 -1.00 -4.97 12.81
CA LEU A 16 -0.33 -6.03 12.04
C LEU A 16 -1.29 -6.68 11.03
N LEU A 17 -2.55 -6.91 11.41
CA LEU A 17 -3.59 -7.41 10.49
C LEU A 17 -3.88 -6.41 9.38
N CYS A 18 -4.10 -5.13 9.70
CA CYS A 18 -4.35 -4.08 8.70
C CYS A 18 -3.19 -3.90 7.73
N ARG A 19 -1.97 -4.31 8.08
CA ARG A 19 -0.79 -4.26 7.23
C ARG A 19 -0.54 -5.59 6.52
N GLY A 20 -0.61 -6.70 7.23
CA GLY A 20 -0.29 -8.03 6.71
C GLY A 20 -1.30 -8.56 5.71
N VAL A 21 -2.59 -8.37 5.96
CA VAL A 21 -3.64 -8.85 5.04
C VAL A 21 -3.57 -8.17 3.67
N PRO A 22 -3.55 -6.83 3.55
CA PRO A 22 -3.37 -6.19 2.25
C PRO A 22 -2.05 -6.56 1.57
N ALA A 23 -0.95 -6.62 2.33
CA ALA A 23 0.35 -7.01 1.79
C ALA A 23 0.34 -8.41 1.18
N PHE A 24 -0.23 -9.39 1.89
CA PHE A 24 -0.35 -10.76 1.39
C PHE A 24 -1.22 -10.82 0.12
N LEU A 25 -2.37 -10.15 0.11
CA LEU A 25 -3.28 -10.15 -1.03
C LEU A 25 -2.66 -9.49 -2.27
N LEU A 26 -1.95 -8.36 -2.10
CA LEU A 26 -1.25 -7.68 -3.19
C LEU A 26 -0.11 -8.55 -3.75
N LEU A 27 0.69 -9.19 -2.89
CA LEU A 27 1.73 -10.09 -3.34
C LEU A 27 1.17 -11.28 -4.10
N TRP A 28 0.12 -11.90 -3.57
CA TRP A 28 -0.55 -13.02 -4.22
C TRP A 28 -1.09 -12.62 -5.59
N ALA A 29 -1.84 -11.51 -5.67
CA ALA A 29 -2.42 -11.00 -6.91
C ALA A 29 -1.34 -10.64 -7.94
N GLY A 30 -0.28 -9.95 -7.51
CA GLY A 30 0.83 -9.57 -8.37
C GLY A 30 1.60 -10.78 -8.90
N ILE A 31 1.93 -11.76 -8.05
CA ILE A 31 2.62 -12.98 -8.45
C ILE A 31 1.77 -13.80 -9.43
N ALA A 32 0.46 -13.95 -9.16
CA ALA A 32 -0.44 -14.66 -10.06
C ALA A 32 -0.42 -14.05 -11.48
N LYS A 33 -0.52 -12.71 -11.57
CA LYS A 33 -0.51 -12.00 -12.86
C LYS A 33 0.85 -12.02 -13.57
N VAL A 34 1.97 -12.01 -12.83
CA VAL A 34 3.31 -12.16 -13.43
C VAL A 34 3.51 -13.57 -13.99
N SER A 35 2.93 -14.58 -13.34
CA SER A 35 3.04 -15.98 -13.76
C SER A 35 2.31 -16.27 -15.08
N ASP A 36 1.20 -15.55 -15.35
CA ASP A 36 0.48 -15.64 -16.61
C ASP A 36 0.17 -14.25 -17.19
N ARG A 37 1.17 -13.72 -17.92
CA ARG A 37 1.06 -12.40 -18.57
C ARG A 37 -0.06 -12.34 -19.59
N GLN A 38 -0.31 -13.43 -20.32
CA GLN A 38 -1.34 -13.46 -21.34
C GLN A 38 -2.74 -13.31 -20.71
N GLU A 39 -2.97 -14.05 -19.64
CA GLU A 39 -4.20 -13.97 -18.88
C GLU A 39 -4.40 -12.57 -18.27
N ALA A 40 -3.34 -11.95 -17.74
CA ALA A 40 -3.39 -10.59 -17.22
C ALA A 40 -3.78 -9.56 -18.29
N ILE A 41 -3.26 -9.68 -19.53
CA ILE A 41 -3.63 -8.81 -20.65
C ILE A 41 -5.10 -8.99 -21.01
N LEU A 42 -5.58 -10.24 -21.11
CA LEU A 42 -6.98 -10.54 -21.40
C LEU A 42 -7.91 -10.01 -20.29
N ALA A 43 -7.54 -10.18 -19.04
CA ALA A 43 -8.30 -9.67 -17.90
C ALA A 43 -8.42 -8.15 -17.92
N VAL A 44 -7.32 -7.42 -18.10
CA VAL A 44 -7.33 -5.96 -18.18
C VAL A 44 -8.11 -5.48 -19.40
N GLY A 45 -7.95 -6.14 -20.55
CA GLY A 45 -8.68 -5.80 -21.78
C GLY A 45 -10.19 -6.02 -21.68
N ALA A 46 -10.61 -7.05 -20.94
CA ALA A 46 -12.02 -7.41 -20.77
C ALA A 46 -12.86 -6.33 -20.07
N TYR A 47 -12.23 -5.48 -19.24
CA TYR A 47 -12.93 -4.33 -18.63
C TYR A 47 -13.36 -3.26 -19.60
N ASP A 48 -12.74 -3.19 -20.79
CA ASP A 48 -13.06 -2.24 -21.88
C ASP A 48 -13.13 -0.77 -21.39
N VAL A 49 -12.18 -0.40 -20.51
CA VAL A 49 -12.01 0.96 -19.97
C VAL A 49 -10.77 1.65 -20.52
N LEU A 50 -9.84 0.89 -21.13
CA LEU A 50 -8.58 1.39 -21.63
C LEU A 50 -8.53 1.31 -23.17
N PRO A 51 -7.89 2.29 -23.84
CA PRO A 51 -7.55 2.15 -25.25
C PRO A 51 -6.66 0.92 -25.46
N LEU A 52 -6.84 0.20 -26.57
CA LEU A 52 -6.12 -1.05 -26.87
C LEU A 52 -4.60 -0.91 -26.73
N GLY A 53 -4.03 0.24 -27.12
CA GLY A 53 -2.58 0.48 -27.00
C GLY A 53 -2.07 0.63 -25.57
N MET A 54 -2.94 0.82 -24.58
CA MET A 54 -2.57 0.94 -23.16
C MET A 54 -2.77 -0.36 -22.36
N VAL A 55 -3.60 -1.27 -22.86
CA VAL A 55 -3.95 -2.53 -22.16
C VAL A 55 -2.70 -3.33 -21.81
N GLU A 56 -1.80 -3.54 -22.78
CA GLU A 56 -0.58 -4.31 -22.58
C GLU A 56 0.37 -3.64 -21.58
N ALA A 57 0.53 -2.31 -21.66
CA ALA A 57 1.37 -1.57 -20.73
C ALA A 57 0.84 -1.66 -19.28
N VAL A 58 -0.47 -1.44 -19.10
CA VAL A 58 -1.12 -1.53 -17.79
C VAL A 58 -1.04 -2.97 -17.25
N ALA A 59 -1.39 -3.97 -18.05
CA ALA A 59 -1.33 -5.38 -17.66
C ALA A 59 0.08 -5.84 -17.27
N THR A 60 1.12 -5.21 -17.84
CA THR A 60 2.52 -5.53 -17.50
C THR A 60 3.00 -4.79 -16.26
N LEU A 61 2.67 -3.49 -16.10
CA LEU A 61 3.17 -2.67 -15.00
C LEU A 61 2.40 -2.90 -13.69
N LEU A 62 1.10 -3.18 -13.79
CA LEU A 62 0.22 -3.37 -12.63
C LEU A 62 0.70 -4.46 -11.65
N PRO A 63 1.06 -5.68 -12.09
CA PRO A 63 1.56 -6.71 -11.20
C PRO A 63 2.83 -6.31 -10.44
N TRP A 64 3.74 -5.60 -11.08
CA TRP A 64 4.95 -5.10 -10.43
C TRP A 64 4.64 -4.03 -9.38
N ALA A 65 3.66 -3.14 -9.65
CA ALA A 65 3.18 -2.19 -8.66
C ALA A 65 2.54 -2.90 -7.47
N GLU A 66 1.71 -3.94 -7.68
CA GLU A 66 1.11 -4.77 -6.62
C GLU A 66 2.18 -5.42 -5.75
N ILE A 67 3.20 -6.03 -6.36
CA ILE A 67 4.32 -6.67 -5.63
C ILE A 67 5.10 -5.61 -4.83
N ALA A 68 5.45 -4.48 -5.45
CA ALA A 68 6.18 -3.42 -4.78
C ALA A 68 5.42 -2.87 -3.56
N MET A 69 4.11 -2.61 -3.69
CA MET A 69 3.27 -2.17 -2.57
C MET A 69 3.18 -3.22 -1.48
N GLY A 70 3.02 -4.50 -1.83
CA GLY A 70 3.00 -5.61 -0.88
C GLY A 70 4.29 -5.71 -0.07
N VAL A 71 5.45 -5.61 -0.73
CA VAL A 71 6.77 -5.60 -0.09
C VAL A 71 6.94 -4.39 0.83
N LEU A 72 6.60 -3.18 0.38
CA LEU A 72 6.67 -1.96 1.19
C LEU A 72 5.80 -2.07 2.45
N LEU A 73 4.61 -2.65 2.33
CA LEU A 73 3.73 -2.90 3.47
C LEU A 73 4.33 -3.92 4.44
N ILE A 74 4.96 -5.00 3.97
CA ILE A 74 5.61 -6.00 4.84
C ILE A 74 6.78 -5.37 5.60
N LEU A 75 7.62 -4.62 4.90
CA LEU A 75 8.78 -3.96 5.50
C LEU A 75 8.38 -2.80 6.42
N GLY A 76 7.17 -2.24 6.24
CA GLY A 76 6.73 -1.04 6.94
C GLY A 76 7.56 0.19 6.57
N LEU A 77 8.01 0.23 5.31
CA LEU A 77 8.71 1.37 4.72
C LEU A 77 7.70 2.27 4.02
N PHE A 78 7.86 3.58 4.19
CA PHE A 78 6.96 4.57 3.59
C PHE A 78 5.48 4.21 3.80
N THR A 79 5.13 3.79 5.02
CA THR A 79 3.81 3.21 5.35
C THR A 79 2.65 4.10 4.91
N ARG A 80 2.81 5.42 5.00
CA ARG A 80 1.79 6.37 4.54
C ARG A 80 1.63 6.32 3.02
N PHE A 81 2.73 6.32 2.28
CA PHE A 81 2.72 6.22 0.82
C PHE A 81 2.15 4.87 0.37
N ALA A 82 2.68 3.76 0.93
CA ALA A 82 2.22 2.42 0.61
C ALA A 82 0.72 2.24 0.92
N GLY A 83 0.24 2.73 2.06
CA GLY A 83 -1.18 2.70 2.43
C GLY A 83 -2.05 3.50 1.47
N THR A 84 -1.64 4.73 1.12
CA THR A 84 -2.38 5.59 0.16
C THR A 84 -2.43 4.95 -1.23
N SER A 85 -1.29 4.46 -1.72
CA SER A 85 -1.22 3.82 -3.04
C SER A 85 -2.02 2.52 -3.10
N THR A 86 -1.99 1.72 -2.03
CA THR A 86 -2.84 0.51 -1.90
C THR A 86 -4.33 0.90 -1.94
N ALA A 87 -4.74 1.90 -1.16
CA ALA A 87 -6.13 2.36 -1.15
C ALA A 87 -6.57 2.88 -2.53
N ALA A 88 -5.72 3.66 -3.20
CA ALA A 88 -6.00 4.17 -4.54
C ALA A 88 -6.13 3.03 -5.56
N LEU A 89 -5.21 2.05 -5.53
CA LEU A 89 -5.23 0.90 -6.42
C LEU A 89 -6.50 0.07 -6.25
N VAL A 90 -6.85 -0.26 -5.00
CA VAL A 90 -8.05 -1.05 -4.69
C VAL A 90 -9.33 -0.27 -5.03
N ALA A 91 -9.35 1.05 -4.81
CA ALA A 91 -10.47 1.90 -5.21
C ALA A 91 -10.70 1.86 -6.74
N VAL A 92 -9.61 1.91 -7.52
CA VAL A 92 -9.69 1.77 -8.99
C VAL A 92 -10.23 0.39 -9.37
N PHE A 93 -9.80 -0.69 -8.71
CA PHE A 93 -10.34 -2.04 -8.96
C PHE A 93 -11.83 -2.14 -8.62
N ILE A 94 -12.26 -1.63 -7.47
CA ILE A 94 -13.67 -1.61 -7.09
C ILE A 94 -14.50 -0.83 -8.12
N ALA A 95 -13.99 0.32 -8.57
CA ALA A 95 -14.66 1.14 -9.60
C ALA A 95 -14.76 0.40 -10.94
N ALA A 96 -13.69 -0.26 -11.38
CA ALA A 96 -13.65 -1.06 -12.60
C ALA A 96 -14.63 -2.24 -12.54
N MET A 97 -14.63 -3.00 -11.42
CA MET A 97 -15.57 -4.09 -11.18
C MET A 97 -17.03 -3.60 -11.14
N GLY A 98 -17.28 -2.48 -10.47
CA GLY A 98 -18.60 -1.87 -10.40
C GLY A 98 -19.11 -1.44 -11.77
N GLN A 99 -18.26 -0.83 -12.57
CA GLN A 99 -18.57 -0.41 -13.95
C GLN A 99 -18.82 -1.64 -14.85
N ALA A 100 -17.97 -2.66 -14.78
CA ALA A 100 -18.14 -3.91 -15.54
C ALA A 100 -19.48 -4.59 -15.20
N LYS A 101 -19.83 -4.64 -13.92
CA LYS A 101 -21.09 -5.19 -13.44
C LYS A 101 -22.28 -4.36 -13.92
N ALA A 102 -22.20 -3.04 -13.87
CA ALA A 102 -23.27 -2.14 -14.36
C ALA A 102 -23.52 -2.29 -15.87
N ARG A 103 -22.47 -2.63 -16.64
CA ARG A 103 -22.54 -2.89 -18.08
C ARG A 103 -22.94 -4.34 -18.42
N GLY A 104 -23.11 -5.21 -17.41
CA GLY A 104 -23.45 -6.61 -17.61
C GLY A 104 -22.34 -7.45 -18.25
N LEU A 105 -21.08 -7.03 -18.12
CA LEU A 105 -19.95 -7.75 -18.67
C LEU A 105 -19.71 -9.06 -17.86
N ALA A 106 -19.67 -10.18 -18.56
CA ALA A 106 -19.38 -11.49 -17.98
C ALA A 106 -17.86 -11.71 -17.93
N ILE A 107 -17.17 -11.01 -17.05
CA ILE A 107 -15.72 -11.09 -16.86
C ILE A 107 -15.39 -11.54 -15.44
N ASP A 108 -14.32 -12.30 -15.27
CA ASP A 108 -13.76 -12.59 -13.96
C ASP A 108 -12.90 -11.42 -13.48
N CYS A 109 -12.86 -11.18 -12.16
CA CYS A 109 -12.13 -10.03 -11.62
C CYS A 109 -10.61 -10.09 -11.83
N GLY A 110 -10.05 -11.25 -12.22
CA GLY A 110 -8.62 -11.45 -12.49
C GLY A 110 -7.70 -11.24 -11.27
N CYS A 111 -8.25 -10.98 -10.08
CA CYS A 111 -7.46 -10.68 -8.90
C CYS A 111 -6.74 -11.91 -8.32
N PHE A 112 -7.24 -13.13 -8.58
CA PHE A 112 -6.71 -14.38 -8.02
C PHE A 112 -6.40 -15.46 -9.07
N GLY A 113 -6.20 -15.07 -10.34
CA GLY A 113 -6.02 -16.01 -11.44
C GLY A 113 -7.37 -16.58 -11.88
N GLY A 114 -7.72 -16.37 -13.13
CA GLY A 114 -9.01 -16.71 -13.70
C GLY A 114 -9.50 -15.55 -14.55
N GLY A 115 -8.77 -15.18 -15.60
CA GLY A 115 -9.09 -14.09 -16.51
C GLY A 115 -9.81 -14.56 -17.76
N GLY A 116 -10.66 -15.59 -17.65
CA GLY A 116 -11.45 -16.12 -18.77
C GLY A 116 -12.85 -15.54 -18.84
N PRO A 117 -13.65 -15.90 -19.88
CA PRO A 117 -15.08 -15.68 -19.90
C PRO A 117 -15.70 -16.47 -18.77
N GLY A 118 -16.04 -15.82 -17.67
CA GLY A 118 -16.46 -16.40 -16.42
C GLY A 118 -17.91 -16.10 -16.07
N GLN A 119 -18.28 -16.36 -14.82
CA GLN A 119 -19.62 -16.15 -14.28
C GLN A 119 -19.97 -14.67 -14.08
N GLY A 120 -19.05 -13.75 -14.41
CA GLY A 120 -19.18 -12.32 -14.20
C GLY A 120 -18.78 -11.86 -12.80
N VAL A 121 -18.49 -10.58 -12.65
CA VAL A 121 -18.14 -9.97 -11.37
C VAL A 121 -19.24 -10.17 -10.37
N SER A 122 -18.94 -10.90 -9.28
CA SER A 122 -19.86 -11.12 -8.16
C SER A 122 -19.86 -9.91 -7.22
N TRP A 123 -20.99 -9.67 -6.53
CA TRP A 123 -21.02 -8.73 -5.41
C TRP A 123 -20.00 -9.09 -4.30
N TRP A 124 -19.70 -10.38 -4.17
CA TRP A 124 -18.73 -10.89 -3.20
C TRP A 124 -17.31 -10.37 -3.50
N ASP A 125 -16.93 -10.27 -4.77
CA ASP A 125 -15.62 -9.77 -5.18
C ASP A 125 -15.43 -8.30 -4.77
N ILE A 126 -16.49 -7.49 -4.95
CA ILE A 126 -16.48 -6.09 -4.55
C ILE A 126 -16.44 -5.96 -3.02
N VAL A 127 -17.30 -6.72 -2.30
CA VAL A 127 -17.39 -6.64 -0.83
C VAL A 127 -16.10 -7.10 -0.17
N ARG A 128 -15.42 -8.10 -0.72
CA ARG A 128 -14.13 -8.61 -0.24
C ARG A 128 -13.02 -7.55 -0.29
N ASP A 129 -13.03 -6.67 -1.29
CA ASP A 129 -11.99 -5.66 -1.48
C ASP A 129 -12.20 -4.41 -0.59
N VAL A 130 -13.41 -4.18 -0.08
CA VAL A 130 -13.71 -3.06 0.83
C VAL A 130 -12.85 -3.09 2.11
N PRO A 131 -12.67 -4.21 2.83
CA PRO A 131 -11.78 -4.25 3.98
C PRO A 131 -10.32 -3.89 3.65
N VAL A 132 -9.84 -4.26 2.46
CA VAL A 132 -8.48 -3.93 1.99
C VAL A 132 -8.35 -2.44 1.73
N LEU A 133 -9.36 -1.83 1.11
CA LEU A 133 -9.45 -0.38 0.93
C LEU A 133 -9.42 0.35 2.28
N LEU A 134 -10.25 -0.08 3.23
CA LEU A 134 -10.32 0.53 4.56
C LEU A 134 -9.00 0.37 5.33
N ALA A 135 -8.34 -0.77 5.21
CA ALA A 135 -7.02 -1.01 5.80
C ALA A 135 -5.95 -0.08 5.19
N GLY A 136 -5.95 0.10 3.87
CA GLY A 136 -5.06 1.06 3.19
C GLY A 136 -5.29 2.49 3.65
N LEU A 137 -6.54 2.94 3.73
CA LEU A 137 -6.91 4.27 4.25
C LEU A 137 -6.53 4.45 5.72
N TYR A 138 -6.72 3.43 6.55
CA TYR A 138 -6.29 3.44 7.94
C TYR A 138 -4.77 3.60 8.08
N LEU A 139 -3.98 2.88 7.28
CA LEU A 139 -2.53 2.99 7.26
C LEU A 139 -2.06 4.36 6.75
N ALA A 140 -2.74 4.93 5.76
CA ALA A 140 -2.48 6.27 5.26
C ALA A 140 -2.73 7.35 6.33
N ALA A 141 -3.82 7.20 7.11
CA ALA A 141 -4.20 8.15 8.16
C ALA A 141 -3.37 8.00 9.45
N ARG A 142 -2.92 6.78 9.76
CA ARG A 142 -2.17 6.44 10.99
C ARG A 142 -0.89 5.66 10.69
N PRO A 143 0.10 6.29 10.03
CA PRO A 143 1.30 5.60 9.56
C PRO A 143 2.20 5.09 10.69
N ARG A 144 2.17 5.72 11.88
CA ARG A 144 3.05 5.32 12.98
C ARG A 144 2.52 4.06 13.67
N GLY A 145 3.31 2.98 13.62
CA GLY A 145 3.00 1.68 14.23
C GLY A 145 4.24 0.98 14.78
N PRO A 146 4.07 -0.08 15.61
CA PRO A 146 5.17 -0.93 16.04
C PRO A 146 5.72 -1.72 14.83
N LEU A 147 7.02 -2.03 14.88
CA LEU A 147 7.72 -2.81 13.85
C LEU A 147 7.69 -2.19 12.44
N GLN A 148 7.94 -0.88 12.36
CA GLN A 148 8.13 -0.18 11.09
C GLN A 148 9.58 0.25 10.97
N LEU A 149 10.18 0.01 9.81
CA LEU A 149 11.52 0.50 9.51
C LEU A 149 11.55 2.03 9.42
N ASP A 150 10.42 2.66 9.11
CA ASP A 150 10.28 4.13 9.15
C ASP A 150 10.70 4.72 10.51
N ASN A 151 10.37 4.04 11.62
CA ASN A 151 10.73 4.51 12.95
C ASN A 151 12.24 4.45 13.23
N TYR A 152 12.96 3.54 12.56
CA TYR A 152 14.41 3.41 12.70
C TYR A 152 15.13 4.59 12.04
N PHE A 153 14.71 4.97 10.85
CA PHE A 153 15.31 6.10 10.12
C PHE A 153 14.99 7.47 10.76
N GLU A 154 13.80 7.65 11.35
CA GLU A 154 13.44 8.88 12.07
C GLU A 154 14.30 9.06 13.34
N SER A 155 14.70 7.96 14.02
CA SER A 155 15.52 8.03 15.24
C SER A 155 16.97 8.43 14.96
N GLU A 156 17.54 8.07 13.81
CA GLU A 156 18.89 8.48 13.42
C GLU A 156 18.97 9.96 13.02
N GLY A 157 17.92 10.50 12.40
CA GLY A 157 17.86 11.92 12.01
C GLY A 157 17.84 12.89 13.19
N ASP A 158 17.24 12.50 14.33
CA ASP A 158 17.15 13.35 15.53
C ASP A 158 18.48 13.43 16.31
N HIS A 159 19.30 12.40 16.25
CA HIS A 159 20.64 12.42 16.88
C HIS A 159 21.64 13.30 16.13
N GLY A 160 21.55 13.41 14.79
CA GLY A 160 22.41 14.27 13.98
C GLY A 160 22.15 15.77 14.19
N GLY A 161 20.92 16.16 14.49
CA GLY A 161 20.52 17.55 14.71
C GLY A 161 20.97 18.12 16.06
N ARG A 162 21.06 17.30 17.10
CA ARG A 162 21.46 17.74 18.45
C ARG A 162 22.96 18.03 18.57
N VAL A 163 23.80 17.21 17.94
CA VAL A 163 25.25 17.41 17.97
C VAL A 163 25.68 18.72 17.29
N GLY A 164 24.97 19.13 16.22
CA GLY A 164 25.23 20.39 15.54
C GLY A 164 24.80 21.65 16.32
N SER A 165 23.77 21.53 17.17
CA SER A 165 23.27 22.66 17.97
C SER A 165 24.12 22.96 19.20
N GLU A 166 24.68 21.94 19.84
CA GLU A 166 25.56 22.14 21.01
C GLU A 166 26.91 22.69 20.63
N ALA A 167 27.50 22.27 19.51
CA ALA A 167 28.75 22.80 19.01
C ALA A 167 28.65 24.29 18.60
N GLY A 168 27.51 24.73 18.09
CA GLY A 168 27.25 26.13 17.72
C GLY A 168 27.10 27.07 18.93
N HIS A 169 26.59 26.55 20.06
CA HIS A 169 26.38 27.35 21.26
C HIS A 169 27.66 27.54 22.08
N GLU A 170 28.57 26.57 22.05
CA GLU A 170 29.85 26.61 22.75
C GLU A 170 30.85 27.57 22.08
N THR A 171 30.80 27.63 20.75
CA THR A 171 31.66 28.59 19.99
C THR A 171 31.21 30.04 20.14
N ALA A 172 29.89 30.28 20.28
CA ALA A 172 29.34 31.61 20.50
C ALA A 172 29.62 32.17 21.92
N ALA A 173 29.69 31.28 22.93
CA ALA A 173 30.03 31.67 24.31
C ALA A 173 31.50 31.98 24.50
N ALA A 174 32.41 31.32 23.75
CA ALA A 174 33.84 31.55 23.81
C ALA A 174 34.26 32.90 23.21
N THR A 175 33.57 33.41 22.20
CA THR A 175 33.85 34.69 21.56
C THR A 175 33.28 35.92 22.29
N ALA A 176 32.32 35.73 23.23
CA ALA A 176 31.71 36.83 23.99
C ALA A 176 32.47 37.17 25.30
N GLY A 177 33.50 36.41 25.66
CA GLY A 177 34.29 36.58 26.90
C GLY A 177 35.60 37.40 26.77
N GLU A 178 35.99 37.81 25.56
CA GLU A 178 37.23 38.55 25.30
C GLU A 178 36.96 39.95 24.73
N GLY A 179 36.15 40.75 25.42
CA GLY A 179 35.89 42.13 25.08
C GLY A 179 35.84 43.04 26.30
#